data_8e3a39e3b9c6c1f9a1279dbdf7f9e0e0
#
_entry.id   8e3a39e3b9c6c1f9a1279dbdf7f9e0e0
#
_cell.length_a   1.000
_cell.length_b   1.000
_cell.length_c   1.000
_cell.angle_alpha   90.00
_cell.angle_beta   90.00
_cell.angle_gamma   90.00
#
_symmetry.space_group_name_H-M   'P 1'
#
loop_
_entity.id
_entity.type
_entity.pdbx_description
1 polymer ?
#
loop_
_entity_poly.entity_id
_entity_poly.type
_entity_poly.pdbx_seq_one_letter_code
_entity_poly.pdbx_strand_id
1 'polypeptide(L)'
;MGESDMASLLAELDNGDMAGLTRSFADDLEAAMATEVGIEADSDWSGVLCLGMGGSGAGGRFLKALADDEGGLPFVVWSDYGLPGWWGPDWLVLATSHSGNTEETLDSVRDAL
;
A
#
# COMPACT_ATOMS: atom_id res chain seq x y z
N MET A 1 10.27 34.01 5.67
CA MET A 1 8.82 33.81 5.62
C MET A 1 8.34 33.54 7.04
N GLY A 2 7.44 34.39 7.55
CA GLY A 2 6.90 34.22 8.89
C GLY A 2 5.70 33.27 8.94
N GLU A 3 5.28 32.82 10.15
CA GLU A 3 4.09 31.96 10.31
C GLU A 3 2.82 32.57 9.74
N SER A 4 2.65 33.91 9.84
CA SER A 4 1.51 34.63 9.26
C SER A 4 1.50 34.58 7.72
N ASP A 5 2.67 34.60 7.09
CA ASP A 5 2.79 34.52 5.63
C ASP A 5 2.45 33.11 5.14
N MET A 6 2.87 32.08 5.88
CA MET A 6 2.54 30.69 5.56
C MET A 6 1.03 30.43 5.69
N ALA A 7 0.40 30.91 6.76
CA ALA A 7 -1.04 30.75 6.97
C ALA A 7 -1.85 31.42 5.85
N SER A 8 -1.42 32.60 5.41
CA SER A 8 -2.07 33.31 4.29
C SER A 8 -1.91 32.54 2.97
N LEU A 9 -0.73 32.01 2.69
CA LEU A 9 -0.49 31.21 1.48
C LEU A 9 -1.30 29.92 1.47
N LEU A 10 -1.41 29.22 2.60
CA LEU A 10 -2.24 28.03 2.72
C LEU A 10 -3.71 28.33 2.48
N ALA A 11 -4.22 29.45 3.05
CA ALA A 11 -5.62 29.86 2.85
C ALA A 11 -5.93 30.21 1.38
N GLU A 12 -4.95 30.70 0.64
CA GLU A 12 -5.12 31.10 -0.77
C GLU A 12 -4.92 29.91 -1.74
N LEU A 13 -3.94 29.04 -1.49
CA LEU A 13 -3.47 28.05 -2.46
C LEU A 13 -3.89 26.62 -2.13
N ASP A 14 -4.14 26.30 -0.85
CA ASP A 14 -4.45 24.94 -0.42
C ASP A 14 -5.95 24.65 -0.35
N ASN A 15 -6.62 24.75 -1.51
CA ASN A 15 -8.06 24.48 -1.62
C ASN A 15 -8.47 23.05 -1.30
N GLY A 16 -7.54 22.09 -1.32
CA GLY A 16 -7.76 20.69 -1.01
C GLY A 16 -7.37 20.31 0.41
N ASP A 17 -6.97 21.30 1.24
CA ASP A 17 -6.51 21.11 2.62
C ASP A 17 -5.41 20.04 2.76
N MET A 18 -4.45 20.04 1.83
CA MET A 18 -3.31 19.13 1.88
C MET A 18 -2.47 19.30 3.15
N ALA A 19 -2.38 20.53 3.66
CA ALA A 19 -1.70 20.79 4.92
C ALA A 19 -2.41 20.13 6.11
N GLY A 20 -3.74 20.15 6.14
CA GLY A 20 -4.56 19.44 7.14
C GLY A 20 -4.39 17.94 7.03
N LEU A 21 -4.48 17.38 5.84
CA LEU A 21 -4.25 15.95 5.57
C LEU A 21 -2.83 15.52 6.00
N THR A 22 -1.82 16.35 5.75
CA THR A 22 -0.45 16.05 6.19
C THR A 22 -0.31 16.08 7.70
N ARG A 23 -1.01 16.99 8.39
CA ARG A 23 -0.99 17.06 9.86
C ARG A 23 -1.70 15.87 10.51
N SER A 24 -2.77 15.35 9.89
CA SER A 24 -3.53 14.20 10.40
C SER A 24 -2.83 12.86 10.17
N PHE A 25 -1.73 12.82 9.43
CA PHE A 25 -1.05 11.57 9.05
C PHE A 25 -0.72 10.66 10.24
N ALA A 26 -0.25 11.22 11.35
CA ALA A 26 0.08 10.42 12.54
C ALA A 26 -1.17 9.80 13.18
N ASP A 27 -2.26 10.55 13.26
CA ASP A 27 -3.53 10.08 13.81
C ASP A 27 -4.16 9.02 12.88
N ASP A 28 -4.06 9.22 11.57
CA ASP A 28 -4.54 8.26 10.56
C ASP A 28 -3.75 6.94 10.62
N LEU A 29 -2.43 7.02 10.83
CA LEU A 29 -1.57 5.86 11.01
C LEU A 29 -1.92 5.09 12.27
N GLU A 30 -2.13 5.79 13.39
CA GLU A 30 -2.53 5.18 14.66
C GLU A 30 -3.90 4.48 14.52
N ALA A 31 -4.87 5.12 13.87
CA ALA A 31 -6.17 4.54 13.59
C ALA A 31 -6.06 3.29 12.68
N ALA A 32 -5.21 3.34 11.66
CA ALA A 32 -4.96 2.19 10.80
C ALA A 32 -4.34 1.01 11.56
N MET A 33 -3.39 1.28 12.46
CA MET A 33 -2.77 0.24 13.31
C MET A 33 -3.74 -0.38 14.30
N ALA A 34 -4.76 0.35 14.73
CA ALA A 34 -5.81 -0.14 15.61
C ALA A 34 -6.92 -0.92 14.88
N THR A 35 -6.89 -0.94 13.54
CA THR A 35 -7.88 -1.65 12.74
C THR A 35 -7.68 -3.16 12.85
N GLU A 36 -8.71 -3.88 13.29
CA GLU A 36 -8.69 -5.33 13.32
C GLU A 36 -8.83 -5.89 11.90
N VAL A 37 -7.91 -6.76 11.53
CA VAL A 37 -7.94 -7.47 10.25
C VAL A 37 -8.63 -8.81 10.46
N GLY A 38 -9.87 -8.95 9.98
CA GLY A 38 -10.67 -10.17 10.12
C GLY A 38 -10.29 -11.30 9.14
N ILE A 39 -9.01 -11.43 8.82
CA ILE A 39 -8.51 -12.49 7.94
C ILE A 39 -7.73 -13.48 8.78
N GLU A 40 -8.19 -14.71 8.83
CA GLU A 40 -7.42 -15.82 9.40
C GLU A 40 -6.49 -16.37 8.31
N ALA A 41 -5.19 -16.21 8.53
CA ALA A 41 -4.19 -16.85 7.68
C ALA A 41 -3.85 -18.23 8.28
N ASP A 42 -4.54 -19.25 7.82
CA ASP A 42 -4.38 -20.64 8.29
C ASP A 42 -3.56 -21.52 7.32
N SER A 43 -2.96 -20.92 6.31
CA SER A 43 -2.24 -21.63 5.25
C SER A 43 -0.73 -21.39 5.34
N ASP A 44 0.03 -22.44 5.03
CA ASP A 44 1.49 -22.38 4.89
C ASP A 44 1.85 -21.77 3.54
N TRP A 45 1.95 -20.45 3.49
CA TRP A 45 2.32 -19.72 2.28
C TRP A 45 3.82 -19.82 2.00
N SER A 46 4.20 -20.01 0.74
CA SER A 46 5.61 -19.99 0.29
C SER A 46 6.18 -18.58 0.22
N GLY A 47 5.32 -17.57 0.10
CA GLY A 47 5.69 -16.17 0.03
C GLY A 47 4.48 -15.26 -0.12
N VAL A 48 4.75 -13.98 -0.23
CA VAL A 48 3.73 -12.93 -0.41
C VAL A 48 4.02 -12.15 -1.69
N LEU A 49 3.04 -12.05 -2.56
CA LEU A 49 3.06 -11.20 -3.75
C LEU A 49 2.14 -9.99 -3.53
N CYS A 50 2.73 -8.81 -3.44
CA CYS A 50 1.97 -7.58 -3.28
C CYS A 50 1.81 -6.88 -4.62
N LEU A 51 0.57 -6.75 -5.07
CA LEU A 51 0.19 -6.07 -6.31
C LEU A 51 -0.17 -4.62 -6.00
N GLY A 52 0.39 -3.67 -6.72
CA GLY A 52 0.04 -2.27 -6.55
C GLY A 52 0.92 -1.34 -7.37
N MET A 53 0.34 -0.24 -7.85
CA MET A 53 1.01 0.75 -8.66
C MET A 53 1.24 2.04 -7.88
N GLY A 54 2.30 2.76 -8.20
CA GLY A 54 2.57 4.09 -7.67
C GLY A 54 2.54 4.14 -6.13
N GLY A 55 1.73 5.04 -5.58
CA GLY A 55 1.54 5.20 -4.13
C GLY A 55 0.94 3.95 -3.46
N SER A 56 0.03 3.24 -4.13
CA SER A 56 -0.54 1.99 -3.63
C SER A 56 0.52 0.88 -3.50
N GLY A 57 1.56 0.90 -4.35
CA GLY A 57 2.70 -0.02 -4.23
C GLY A 57 3.67 0.35 -3.10
N ALA A 58 3.63 1.58 -2.57
CA ALA A 58 4.53 2.02 -1.52
C ALA A 58 4.37 1.20 -0.24
N GLY A 59 3.13 0.90 0.17
CA GLY A 59 2.84 0.04 1.33
C GLY A 59 3.49 -1.33 1.21
N GLY A 60 3.41 -1.94 0.03
CA GLY A 60 4.08 -3.20 -0.27
C GLY A 60 5.60 -3.13 -0.11
N ARG A 61 6.22 -2.03 -0.54
CA ARG A 61 7.68 -1.82 -0.39
C ARG A 61 8.09 -1.68 1.08
N PHE A 62 7.28 -1.01 1.92
CA PHE A 62 7.53 -0.96 3.36
C PHE A 62 7.41 -2.33 4.01
N LEU A 63 6.37 -3.09 3.70
CA LEU A 63 6.19 -4.46 4.20
C LEU A 63 7.32 -5.38 3.75
N LYS A 64 7.78 -5.25 2.51
CA LYS A 64 8.93 -5.99 2.01
C LYS A 64 10.19 -5.70 2.83
N ALA A 65 10.47 -4.44 3.12
CA ALA A 65 11.63 -4.07 3.92
C ALA A 65 11.59 -4.69 5.32
N LEU A 66 10.42 -4.69 5.97
CA LEU A 66 10.23 -5.34 7.26
C LEU A 66 10.39 -6.86 7.17
N ALA A 67 9.80 -7.50 6.16
CA ALA A 67 9.90 -8.95 5.96
C ALA A 67 11.36 -9.39 5.70
N ASP A 68 12.11 -8.62 4.92
CA ASP A 68 13.52 -8.89 4.63
C ASP A 68 14.40 -8.75 5.89
N ASP A 69 14.10 -7.79 6.77
CA ASP A 69 14.83 -7.55 8.02
C ASP A 69 14.51 -8.61 9.09
N GLU A 70 13.26 -8.98 9.24
CA GLU A 70 12.79 -9.93 10.25
C GLU A 70 12.99 -11.41 9.83
N GLY A 71 13.38 -11.68 8.59
CA GLY A 71 13.61 -13.03 8.09
C GLY A 71 12.32 -13.86 7.93
N GLY A 72 11.24 -13.20 7.58
CA GLY A 72 9.94 -13.83 7.31
C GLY A 72 9.88 -14.50 5.93
N LEU A 73 8.64 -14.69 5.43
CA LEU A 73 8.42 -15.22 4.10
C LEU A 73 9.00 -14.28 3.02
N PRO A 74 9.43 -14.82 1.88
CA PRO A 74 9.76 -14.00 0.72
C PRO A 74 8.61 -13.05 0.39
N PHE A 75 8.92 -11.77 0.24
CA PHE A 75 7.94 -10.73 -0.05
C PHE A 75 8.32 -10.02 -1.34
N VAL A 76 7.47 -10.08 -2.34
CA VAL A 76 7.72 -9.48 -3.66
C VAL A 76 6.65 -8.44 -3.97
N VAL A 77 7.08 -7.28 -4.43
CA VAL A 77 6.18 -6.22 -4.93
C VAL A 77 6.16 -6.29 -6.45
N TRP A 78 4.96 -6.44 -7.01
CA TRP A 78 4.73 -6.51 -8.45
C TRP A 78 3.89 -5.33 -8.90
N SER A 79 4.43 -4.55 -9.83
CA SER A 79 3.83 -3.31 -10.34
C SER A 79 3.79 -3.36 -11.87
N ASP A 80 3.17 -4.38 -12.41
CA ASP A 80 3.04 -4.65 -13.84
C ASP A 80 1.74 -5.42 -14.12
N TYR A 81 1.45 -5.68 -15.38
CA TYR A 81 0.37 -6.55 -15.82
C TYR A 81 0.70 -8.03 -15.57
N GLY A 82 -0.33 -8.85 -15.47
CA GLY A 82 -0.19 -10.28 -15.27
C GLY A 82 0.48 -10.66 -13.95
N LEU A 83 1.07 -11.82 -13.91
CA LEU A 83 1.79 -12.36 -12.76
C LEU A 83 3.21 -12.76 -13.15
N PRO A 84 4.17 -12.75 -12.21
CA PRO A 84 5.50 -13.29 -12.47
C PRO A 84 5.41 -14.75 -12.91
N GLY A 85 6.22 -15.16 -13.88
CA GLY A 85 6.21 -16.52 -14.39
C GLY A 85 6.52 -17.63 -13.37
N TRP A 86 7.10 -17.27 -12.23
CA TRP A 86 7.39 -18.19 -11.11
C TRP A 86 6.27 -18.25 -10.07
N TRP A 87 5.23 -17.38 -10.17
CA TRP A 87 4.13 -17.38 -9.23
C TRP A 87 3.34 -18.69 -9.28
N GLY A 88 2.84 -19.11 -8.13
CA GLY A 88 1.97 -20.28 -7.98
C GLY A 88 0.94 -20.07 -6.86
N PRO A 89 -0.09 -20.94 -6.79
CA PRO A 89 -1.21 -20.79 -5.86
C PRO A 89 -0.85 -20.96 -4.39
N ASP A 90 0.37 -21.33 -4.08
CA ASP A 90 0.95 -21.38 -2.73
C ASP A 90 1.48 -20.01 -2.24
N TRP A 91 1.35 -18.98 -3.05
CA TRP A 91 1.70 -17.60 -2.70
C TRP A 91 0.46 -16.81 -2.29
N LEU A 92 0.54 -16.11 -1.17
CA LEU A 92 -0.48 -15.15 -0.77
C LEU A 92 -0.40 -13.92 -1.67
N VAL A 93 -1.53 -13.53 -2.27
CA VAL A 93 -1.63 -12.31 -3.07
C VAL A 93 -2.32 -11.21 -2.27
N LEU A 94 -1.64 -10.08 -2.12
CA LEU A 94 -2.19 -8.85 -1.53
C LEU A 94 -2.30 -7.80 -2.64
N ALA A 95 -3.50 -7.39 -2.98
CA ALA A 95 -3.72 -6.36 -3.99
C ALA A 95 -4.16 -5.05 -3.35
N THR A 96 -3.46 -3.96 -3.67
CA THR A 96 -3.75 -2.62 -3.17
C THR A 96 -4.02 -1.64 -4.31
N SER A 97 -5.16 -0.98 -4.28
CA SER A 97 -5.52 0.06 -5.23
C SER A 97 -6.43 1.09 -4.56
N HIS A 98 -5.99 2.34 -4.50
CA HIS A 98 -6.79 3.43 -3.95
C HIS A 98 -8.04 3.71 -4.81
N SER A 99 -7.88 3.73 -6.12
CA SER A 99 -8.99 3.96 -7.05
C SER A 99 -9.90 2.74 -7.25
N GLY A 100 -9.38 1.54 -7.01
CA GLY A 100 -10.03 0.29 -7.36
C GLY A 100 -10.09 -0.01 -8.87
N ASN A 101 -9.52 0.85 -9.71
CA ASN A 101 -9.58 0.76 -11.17
C ASN A 101 -8.20 0.80 -11.86
N THR A 102 -7.14 0.50 -11.12
CA THR A 102 -5.79 0.41 -11.70
C THR A 102 -5.71 -0.82 -12.61
N GLU A 103 -5.54 -0.61 -13.90
CA GLU A 103 -5.62 -1.68 -14.91
C GLU A 103 -4.65 -2.82 -14.64
N GLU A 104 -3.39 -2.49 -14.35
CA GLU A 104 -2.35 -3.48 -14.06
C GLU A 104 -2.70 -4.33 -12.83
N THR A 105 -3.18 -3.70 -11.77
CA THR A 105 -3.59 -4.41 -10.55
C THR A 105 -4.78 -5.31 -10.80
N LEU A 106 -5.79 -4.82 -11.53
CA LEU A 106 -6.97 -5.63 -11.88
C LEU A 106 -6.62 -6.80 -12.80
N ASP A 107 -5.73 -6.61 -13.76
CA ASP A 107 -5.25 -7.65 -14.66
C ASP A 107 -4.53 -8.76 -13.87
N SER A 108 -3.59 -8.37 -13.00
CA SER A 108 -2.88 -9.30 -12.13
C SER A 108 -3.81 -10.07 -11.18
N VAL A 109 -4.82 -9.39 -10.60
CA VAL A 109 -5.82 -10.06 -9.74
C VAL A 109 -6.64 -11.09 -10.51
N ARG A 110 -7.06 -10.78 -11.75
CA ARG A 110 -7.79 -11.72 -12.60
C ARG A 110 -6.96 -12.97 -12.92
N ASP A 111 -5.67 -12.78 -13.15
CA ASP A 111 -4.76 -13.89 -13.42
C ASP A 111 -4.49 -14.75 -12.19
N ALA A 112 -4.66 -14.18 -10.97
CA ALA A 112 -4.47 -14.90 -9.71
C ALA A 112 -5.70 -15.72 -9.25
N LEU A 113 -6.90 -15.40 -9.76
CA LEU A 113 -8.16 -16.07 -9.42
C LEU A 113 -8.41 -17.32 -10.25
#